data_c8d568c2cbbbf7b7625e2bc3df8bd7bc
#
_entry.id   c8d568c2cbbbf7b7625e2bc3df8bd7bc
#
_cell.length_a   1.000
_cell.length_b   1.000
_cell.length_c   1.000
_cell.angle_alpha   90.00
_cell.angle_beta   90.00
_cell.angle_gamma   90.00
#
_symmetry.space_group_name_H-M   'P 1'
#
loop_
_entity.id
_entity.type
_entity.pdbx_description
1 polymer ?
#
loop_
_entity_poly.entity_id
_entity_poly.type
_entity_poly.pdbx_seq_one_letter_code
_entity_poly.pdbx_strand_id
1 'polypeptide(L)'
;MFENPLESPEEKKEQRGHRYLIDIFLVVVALGFLIGLRVLYKGTKQKVQTTATTASQLATADPVKDLKVQRATMTKDTFGTTAVWSVNLVNKSEKFAYSAIVYQTDYIGADNNLILENTGTINTTIGPNAEDSFEIRDAAYPNGTAWFKFKVTGAKAKVE
;
A
#
# COMPACT_ATOMS: atom_id res chain seq x y z
N MET A 1 -8.04 39.59 -65.57
CA MET A 1 -8.57 40.42 -64.45
C MET A 1 -9.86 39.76 -64.04
N PHE A 2 -9.84 38.91 -63.01
CA PHE A 2 -11.04 38.24 -62.48
C PHE A 2 -11.29 38.86 -61.13
N GLU A 3 -12.38 39.61 -60.99
CA GLU A 3 -12.88 40.11 -59.72
C GLU A 3 -13.51 38.97 -58.92
N ASN A 4 -13.03 38.78 -57.69
CA ASN A 4 -13.66 37.89 -56.72
C ASN A 4 -14.98 38.52 -56.25
N PRO A 5 -16.09 37.79 -56.26
CA PRO A 5 -17.35 38.30 -55.68
C PRO A 5 -17.21 38.49 -54.19
N LEU A 6 -17.45 39.73 -53.74
CA LEU A 6 -17.50 40.11 -52.32
C LEU A 6 -18.59 39.31 -51.60
N GLU A 7 -18.19 38.43 -50.74
CA GLU A 7 -19.10 37.76 -49.78
C GLU A 7 -19.85 38.82 -48.96
N SER A 8 -21.16 38.71 -48.91
CA SER A 8 -22.00 39.69 -48.22
C SER A 8 -21.78 39.64 -46.70
N PRO A 9 -21.84 40.75 -45.99
CA PRO A 9 -21.61 40.81 -44.54
C PRO A 9 -22.65 40.03 -43.71
N GLU A 10 -23.76 39.62 -44.30
CA GLU A 10 -24.80 38.84 -43.65
C GLU A 10 -24.40 37.34 -43.48
N GLU A 11 -23.77 36.74 -44.48
CA GLU A 11 -23.30 35.35 -44.36
C GLU A 11 -22.25 35.14 -43.24
N LYS A 12 -21.39 36.12 -42.96
CA LYS A 12 -20.44 36.05 -41.85
C LYS A 12 -21.08 36.11 -40.46
N LYS A 13 -22.26 36.68 -40.32
CA LYS A 13 -22.99 36.72 -39.04
C LYS A 13 -23.67 35.40 -38.74
N GLU A 14 -24.23 34.74 -39.73
CA GLU A 14 -24.88 33.43 -39.55
C GLU A 14 -23.90 32.33 -39.21
N GLN A 15 -22.71 32.29 -39.84
CA GLN A 15 -21.64 31.31 -39.51
C GLN A 15 -21.08 31.52 -38.10
N ARG A 16 -21.01 32.73 -37.57
CA ARG A 16 -20.58 32.98 -36.20
C ARG A 16 -21.56 32.47 -35.16
N GLY A 17 -22.85 32.65 -35.39
CA GLY A 17 -23.92 32.18 -34.48
C GLY A 17 -23.93 30.65 -34.37
N HIS A 18 -23.70 29.95 -35.47
CA HIS A 18 -23.72 28.48 -35.48
C HIS A 18 -22.53 27.86 -34.75
N ARG A 19 -21.36 28.46 -34.84
CA ARG A 19 -20.18 28.02 -34.11
C ARG A 19 -20.34 28.18 -32.61
N TYR A 20 -20.88 29.29 -32.13
CA TYR A 20 -21.17 29.51 -30.70
C TYR A 20 -22.19 28.51 -30.14
N LEU A 21 -23.19 28.11 -30.90
CA LEU A 21 -24.15 27.10 -30.48
C LEU A 21 -23.51 25.70 -30.34
N ILE A 22 -22.60 25.35 -31.25
CA ILE A 22 -21.88 24.09 -31.22
C ILE A 22 -20.91 24.04 -30.01
N ASP A 23 -20.21 25.15 -29.73
CA ASP A 23 -19.28 25.22 -28.59
C ASP A 23 -20.02 25.15 -27.25
N ILE A 24 -21.18 25.82 -27.12
CA ILE A 24 -22.04 25.73 -25.93
C ILE A 24 -22.56 24.31 -25.76
N PHE A 25 -22.99 23.65 -26.83
CA PHE A 25 -23.50 22.29 -26.77
C PHE A 25 -22.41 21.31 -26.32
N LEU A 26 -21.18 21.43 -26.83
CA LEU A 26 -20.02 20.60 -26.42
C LEU A 26 -19.68 20.80 -24.94
N VAL A 27 -19.72 22.02 -24.43
CA VAL A 27 -19.47 22.30 -23.00
C VAL A 27 -20.55 21.66 -22.10
N VAL A 28 -21.81 21.74 -22.50
CA VAL A 28 -22.92 21.13 -21.74
C VAL A 28 -22.82 19.61 -21.73
N VAL A 29 -22.47 18.98 -22.86
CA VAL A 29 -22.28 17.55 -22.96
C VAL A 29 -21.07 17.10 -22.10
N ALA A 30 -19.96 17.84 -22.12
CA ALA A 30 -18.78 17.55 -21.31
C ALA A 30 -19.07 17.66 -19.81
N LEU A 31 -19.82 18.69 -19.39
CA LEU A 31 -20.28 18.86 -17.99
C LEU A 31 -21.24 17.74 -17.58
N GLY A 32 -22.18 17.37 -18.43
CA GLY A 32 -23.10 16.24 -18.18
C GLY A 32 -22.36 14.91 -18.02
N PHE A 33 -21.33 14.68 -18.84
CA PHE A 33 -20.49 13.46 -18.76
C PHE A 33 -19.68 13.40 -17.46
N LEU A 34 -19.11 14.53 -17.01
CA LEU A 34 -18.39 14.64 -15.74
C LEU A 34 -19.29 14.42 -14.52
N ILE A 35 -20.53 14.92 -14.57
CA ILE A 35 -21.51 14.70 -13.49
C ILE A 35 -21.97 13.25 -13.50
N GLY A 36 -22.22 12.67 -14.67
CA GLY A 36 -22.61 11.26 -14.84
C GLY A 36 -21.54 10.30 -14.33
N LEU A 37 -20.25 10.54 -14.64
CA LEU A 37 -19.12 9.78 -14.11
C LEU A 37 -19.02 9.86 -12.58
N ARG A 38 -19.27 11.04 -12.00
CA ARG A 38 -19.27 11.19 -10.53
C ARG A 38 -20.40 10.41 -9.86
N VAL A 39 -21.58 10.34 -10.49
CA VAL A 39 -22.71 9.58 -9.96
C VAL A 39 -22.46 8.08 -10.08
N LEU A 40 -21.90 7.60 -11.18
CA LEU A 40 -21.51 6.20 -11.35
C LEU A 40 -20.38 5.79 -10.39
N TYR A 41 -19.40 6.68 -10.15
CA TYR A 41 -18.30 6.37 -9.22
C TYR A 41 -18.71 6.42 -7.74
N LYS A 42 -19.76 7.16 -7.38
CA LYS A 42 -20.35 7.15 -6.03
C LYS A 42 -21.34 6.02 -5.81
N GLY A 43 -21.85 5.39 -6.88
CA GLY A 43 -22.92 4.37 -6.83
C GLY A 43 -22.48 2.97 -6.43
N THR A 44 -21.19 2.66 -6.32
CA THR A 44 -20.68 1.33 -5.96
C THR A 44 -20.33 1.16 -4.48
N LYS A 45 -20.78 2.06 -3.60
CA LYS A 45 -20.89 1.72 -2.18
C LYS A 45 -22.28 1.13 -1.92
N GLN A 46 -22.48 -0.09 -2.38
CA GLN A 46 -23.61 -0.91 -2.02
C GLN A 46 -23.61 -1.08 -0.49
N LYS A 47 -24.44 -0.31 0.21
CA LYS A 47 -24.84 -0.61 1.57
C LYS A 47 -25.64 -1.90 1.49
N VAL A 48 -24.97 -3.02 1.67
CA VAL A 48 -25.65 -4.24 2.13
C VAL A 48 -26.12 -3.92 3.54
N GLN A 49 -27.39 -3.55 3.64
CA GLN A 49 -28.12 -3.53 4.90
C GLN A 49 -28.34 -4.99 5.27
N THR A 50 -27.36 -5.60 5.89
CA THR A 50 -27.53 -6.87 6.57
C THR A 50 -28.15 -6.54 7.92
N THR A 51 -29.34 -7.05 8.12
CA THR A 51 -30.10 -7.14 9.38
C THR A 51 -29.16 -7.32 10.56
N ALA A 52 -29.27 -6.43 11.55
CA ALA A 52 -28.50 -6.48 12.79
C ALA A 52 -28.83 -7.76 13.56
N THR A 53 -28.07 -8.80 13.30
CA THR A 53 -27.76 -9.79 14.29
C THR A 53 -26.47 -9.32 14.94
N THR A 54 -26.46 -9.18 16.24
CA THR A 54 -25.31 -8.85 17.08
C THR A 54 -24.24 -9.93 16.89
N ALA A 55 -23.59 -9.90 15.73
CA ALA A 55 -22.32 -10.58 15.52
C ALA A 55 -21.30 -9.67 16.19
N SER A 56 -20.79 -10.07 17.36
CA SER A 56 -19.52 -9.62 17.88
C SER A 56 -18.60 -9.41 16.66
N GLN A 57 -18.08 -8.20 16.46
CA GLN A 57 -17.06 -7.96 15.45
C GLN A 57 -15.96 -8.98 15.75
N LEU A 58 -15.91 -10.07 14.98
CA LEU A 58 -14.79 -10.99 15.05
C LEU A 58 -13.58 -10.13 14.70
N ALA A 59 -12.76 -9.86 15.70
CA ALA A 59 -11.49 -9.18 15.51
C ALA A 59 -10.73 -10.00 14.46
N THR A 60 -10.44 -9.37 13.32
CA THR A 60 -9.67 -10.01 12.26
C THR A 60 -8.21 -9.97 12.67
N ALA A 61 -7.52 -11.10 12.61
CA ALA A 61 -6.10 -11.18 12.89
C ALA A 61 -5.31 -10.31 11.91
N ASP A 62 -4.46 -9.43 12.43
CA ASP A 62 -3.56 -8.60 11.64
C ASP A 62 -2.12 -8.75 12.18
N PRO A 63 -1.36 -9.73 11.68
CA PRO A 63 -0.04 -10.02 12.22
C PRO A 63 0.94 -8.84 12.11
N VAL A 64 0.84 -8.01 11.08
CA VAL A 64 1.72 -6.84 10.89
C VAL A 64 1.42 -5.75 11.92
N LYS A 65 0.17 -5.61 12.31
CA LYS A 65 -0.26 -4.66 13.33
C LYS A 65 0.01 -5.19 14.74
N ASP A 66 -0.24 -6.47 14.97
CA ASP A 66 -0.22 -7.09 16.29
C ASP A 66 1.19 -7.47 16.74
N LEU A 67 2.05 -7.97 15.82
CA LEU A 67 3.43 -8.30 16.12
C LEU A 67 4.32 -7.05 16.00
N LYS A 68 4.81 -6.57 17.11
CA LYS A 68 5.70 -5.41 17.17
C LYS A 68 7.14 -5.82 17.39
N VAL A 69 8.03 -5.31 16.57
CA VAL A 69 9.48 -5.38 16.80
C VAL A 69 9.78 -4.39 17.92
N GLN A 70 10.06 -4.91 19.12
CA GLN A 70 10.44 -4.09 20.26
C GLN A 70 11.90 -3.68 20.17
N ARG A 71 12.73 -4.63 19.76
CA ARG A 71 14.17 -4.43 19.56
C ARG A 71 14.64 -5.30 18.41
N ALA A 72 15.49 -4.74 17.56
CA ALA A 72 16.25 -5.49 16.58
C ALA A 72 17.67 -4.93 16.53
N THR A 73 18.65 -5.77 16.80
CA THR A 73 20.07 -5.43 16.70
C THR A 73 20.73 -6.41 15.76
N MET A 74 21.73 -5.94 15.02
CA MET A 74 22.47 -6.76 14.10
C MET A 74 23.96 -6.68 14.40
N THR A 75 24.62 -7.81 14.39
CA THR A 75 26.07 -7.94 14.46
C THR A 75 26.56 -8.78 13.28
N LYS A 76 27.83 -8.64 12.93
CA LYS A 76 28.44 -9.50 11.93
C LYS A 76 28.96 -10.78 12.63
N ASP A 77 28.96 -11.89 11.90
CA ASP A 77 29.62 -13.09 12.33
C ASP A 77 31.14 -12.87 12.41
N THR A 78 31.86 -13.87 12.92
CA THR A 78 33.34 -13.83 13.10
C THR A 78 34.07 -13.56 11.78
N PHE A 79 33.50 -13.96 10.65
CA PHE A 79 34.12 -13.77 9.32
C PHE A 79 33.65 -12.49 8.63
N GLY A 80 32.67 -11.76 9.21
CA GLY A 80 32.09 -10.52 8.65
C GLY A 80 31.24 -10.72 7.39
N THR A 81 30.84 -11.95 7.10
CA THR A 81 30.08 -12.32 5.89
C THR A 81 28.60 -12.55 6.14
N THR A 82 28.22 -12.89 7.36
CA THR A 82 26.84 -13.20 7.75
C THR A 82 26.34 -12.16 8.74
N ALA A 83 25.11 -11.70 8.57
CA ALA A 83 24.43 -10.86 9.56
C ALA A 83 23.74 -11.75 10.59
N VAL A 84 24.02 -11.50 11.86
CA VAL A 84 23.40 -12.16 13.01
C VAL A 84 22.49 -11.14 13.69
N TRP A 85 21.18 -11.39 13.64
CA TRP A 85 20.16 -10.56 14.22
C TRP A 85 19.73 -11.08 15.58
N SER A 86 19.65 -10.21 16.56
CA SER A 86 18.95 -10.45 17.83
C SER A 86 17.67 -9.61 17.81
N VAL A 87 16.54 -10.28 17.77
CA VAL A 87 15.22 -9.66 17.58
C VAL A 87 14.32 -10.03 18.75
N ASN A 88 13.69 -9.03 19.35
CA ASN A 88 12.62 -9.19 20.32
C ASN A 88 11.30 -8.79 19.69
N LEU A 89 10.32 -9.71 19.67
CA LEU A 89 8.98 -9.51 19.15
C LEU A 89 7.95 -9.57 20.29
N VAL A 90 6.99 -8.65 20.27
CA VAL A 90 5.86 -8.61 21.20
C VAL A 90 4.58 -8.77 20.42
N ASN A 91 3.76 -9.75 20.81
CA ASN A 91 2.40 -9.90 20.31
C ASN A 91 1.46 -9.03 21.15
N LYS A 92 0.87 -8.03 20.53
CA LYS A 92 -0.09 -7.10 21.16
C LYS A 92 -1.55 -7.56 21.02
N SER A 93 -1.81 -8.66 20.34
CA SER A 93 -3.13 -9.25 20.27
C SER A 93 -3.53 -9.86 21.61
N GLU A 94 -4.77 -9.64 22.01
CA GLU A 94 -5.36 -10.28 23.19
C GLU A 94 -5.98 -11.66 22.88
N LYS A 95 -6.17 -11.98 21.59
CA LYS A 95 -6.96 -13.12 21.12
C LYS A 95 -6.21 -14.09 20.22
N PHE A 96 -5.16 -13.61 19.56
CA PHE A 96 -4.47 -14.40 18.54
C PHE A 96 -3.05 -14.74 18.97
N ALA A 97 -2.72 -16.03 18.90
CA ALA A 97 -1.36 -16.48 18.83
C ALA A 97 -0.87 -16.45 17.38
N TYR A 98 0.38 -16.12 17.18
CA TYR A 98 1.01 -16.04 15.85
C TYR A 98 2.15 -17.04 15.73
N SER A 99 2.18 -17.79 14.62
CA SER A 99 3.21 -18.76 14.27
C SER A 99 3.66 -18.61 12.83
N ALA A 100 4.76 -19.26 12.46
CA ALA A 100 5.35 -19.11 11.12
C ALA A 100 5.48 -17.64 10.73
N ILE A 101 6.13 -16.85 11.59
CA ILE A 101 6.25 -15.40 11.46
C ILE A 101 7.22 -15.09 10.32
N VAL A 102 6.71 -14.46 9.25
CA VAL A 102 7.52 -14.04 8.11
C VAL A 102 8.10 -12.67 8.40
N TYR A 103 9.41 -12.57 8.24
CA TYR A 103 10.15 -11.32 8.41
C TYR A 103 10.88 -10.93 7.12
N GLN A 104 11.26 -9.67 7.06
CA GLN A 104 12.12 -9.12 6.04
C GLN A 104 13.21 -8.27 6.67
N THR A 105 14.45 -8.41 6.16
CA THR A 105 15.59 -7.57 6.51
C THR A 105 16.05 -6.79 5.30
N ASP A 106 16.19 -5.47 5.45
CA ASP A 106 16.66 -4.57 4.40
C ASP A 106 18.04 -4.04 4.77
N TYR A 107 19.00 -4.12 3.85
CA TYR A 107 20.34 -3.54 3.96
C TYR A 107 20.45 -2.36 3.02
N ILE A 108 20.81 -1.21 3.53
CA ILE A 108 20.68 0.06 2.83
C ILE A 108 22.04 0.77 2.84
N GLY A 109 22.44 1.29 1.68
CA GLY A 109 23.65 2.04 1.47
C GLY A 109 23.60 3.47 2.01
N ALA A 110 24.74 4.15 1.99
CA ALA A 110 24.87 5.55 2.43
C ALA A 110 24.04 6.52 1.58
N ASP A 111 23.75 6.16 0.35
CA ASP A 111 22.89 6.90 -0.59
C ASP A 111 21.38 6.59 -0.45
N ASN A 112 21.00 5.85 0.60
CA ASN A 112 19.67 5.34 0.86
C ASN A 112 19.13 4.34 -0.17
N ASN A 113 19.97 3.81 -1.06
CA ASN A 113 19.58 2.74 -1.97
C ASN A 113 19.57 1.39 -1.25
N LEU A 114 18.56 0.57 -1.57
CA LEU A 114 18.48 -0.80 -1.11
C LEU A 114 19.59 -1.63 -1.79
N ILE A 115 20.47 -2.23 -0.98
CA ILE A 115 21.54 -3.10 -1.47
C ILE A 115 21.06 -4.55 -1.53
N LEU A 116 20.41 -5.00 -0.47
CA LEU A 116 19.94 -6.39 -0.34
C LEU A 116 18.66 -6.43 0.51
N GLU A 117 17.75 -7.28 0.11
CA GLU A 117 16.56 -7.66 0.86
C GLU A 117 16.57 -9.16 1.07
N ASN A 118 16.44 -9.61 2.32
CA ASN A 118 16.25 -11.02 2.66
C ASN A 118 14.88 -11.22 3.28
N THR A 119 14.32 -12.40 3.09
CA THR A 119 13.06 -12.81 3.72
C THR A 119 13.25 -14.16 4.37
N GLY A 120 12.69 -14.35 5.55
CA GLY A 120 12.74 -15.62 6.26
C GLY A 120 11.52 -15.86 7.13
N THR A 121 11.51 -17.00 7.83
CA THR A 121 10.40 -17.40 8.70
C THR A 121 10.93 -17.84 10.06
N ILE A 122 10.34 -17.28 11.12
CA ILE A 122 10.55 -17.73 12.50
C ILE A 122 9.49 -18.80 12.81
N ASN A 123 9.93 -20.05 12.99
CA ASN A 123 9.05 -21.21 13.21
C ASN A 123 8.74 -21.39 14.70
N THR A 124 8.26 -20.36 15.35
CA THR A 124 7.86 -20.38 16.76
C THR A 124 6.45 -19.82 16.89
N THR A 125 5.82 -20.01 18.04
CA THR A 125 4.49 -19.44 18.33
C THR A 125 4.62 -18.44 19.46
N ILE A 126 4.15 -17.20 19.22
CA ILE A 126 4.04 -16.16 20.24
C ILE A 126 2.56 -16.05 20.62
N GLY A 127 2.22 -16.41 21.86
CA GLY A 127 0.86 -16.31 22.40
C GLY A 127 0.35 -14.88 22.52
N PRO A 128 -0.94 -14.70 22.86
CA PRO A 128 -1.51 -13.40 23.12
C PRO A 128 -0.78 -12.66 24.26
N ASN A 129 -0.53 -11.36 24.08
CA ASN A 129 0.21 -10.50 25.03
C ASN A 129 1.60 -11.03 25.45
N ALA A 130 2.15 -12.01 24.74
CA ALA A 130 3.46 -12.57 25.02
C ALA A 130 4.57 -11.88 24.19
N GLU A 131 5.80 -12.05 24.65
CA GLU A 131 7.00 -11.64 23.95
C GLU A 131 7.99 -12.79 23.84
N ASP A 132 8.82 -12.76 22.83
CA ASP A 132 9.87 -13.74 22.64
C ASP A 132 11.07 -13.14 21.89
N SER A 133 12.24 -13.72 22.09
CA SER A 133 13.50 -13.24 21.50
C SER A 133 14.12 -14.33 20.63
N PHE A 134 14.63 -13.91 19.47
CA PHE A 134 15.16 -14.81 18.45
C PHE A 134 16.55 -14.38 18.00
N GLU A 135 17.40 -15.36 17.72
CA GLU A 135 18.58 -15.17 16.91
C GLU A 135 18.30 -15.67 15.50
N ILE A 136 18.54 -14.80 14.52
CA ILE A 136 18.30 -15.05 13.11
C ILE A 136 19.60 -14.80 12.36
N ARG A 137 19.92 -15.64 11.37
CA ARG A 137 21.11 -15.49 10.54
C ARG A 137 20.71 -15.30 9.09
N ASP A 138 21.09 -14.16 8.53
CA ASP A 138 20.95 -13.93 7.09
C ASP A 138 22.14 -14.55 6.35
N ALA A 139 21.87 -15.03 5.14
CA ALA A 139 22.87 -15.71 4.32
C ALA A 139 24.08 -14.85 3.93
N ALA A 140 23.90 -13.52 3.92
CA ALA A 140 24.95 -12.57 3.58
C ALA A 140 24.80 -11.25 4.34
N TYR A 141 25.93 -10.62 4.61
CA TYR A 141 26.00 -9.21 4.99
C TYR A 141 26.63 -8.43 3.82
N PRO A 142 25.90 -7.60 3.09
CA PRO A 142 26.42 -6.93 1.91
C PRO A 142 27.39 -5.80 2.28
N ASN A 143 28.48 -5.70 1.50
CA ASN A 143 29.42 -4.60 1.62
C ASN A 143 28.74 -3.27 1.28
N GLY A 144 29.15 -2.20 1.95
CA GLY A 144 28.58 -0.87 1.72
C GLY A 144 27.30 -0.59 2.49
N THR A 145 26.83 -1.52 3.33
CA THR A 145 25.68 -1.28 4.21
C THR A 145 25.99 -0.18 5.22
N ALA A 146 25.23 0.90 5.16
CA ALA A 146 25.30 2.01 6.12
C ALA A 146 24.29 1.85 7.26
N TRP A 147 23.11 1.30 6.96
CA TRP A 147 22.07 1.02 7.94
C TRP A 147 21.15 -0.14 7.49
N PHE A 148 20.32 -0.60 8.39
CA PHE A 148 19.49 -1.78 8.16
C PHE A 148 18.13 -1.64 8.84
N LYS A 149 17.13 -2.39 8.33
CA LYS A 149 15.80 -2.51 8.92
C LYS A 149 15.41 -3.95 9.10
N PHE A 150 14.63 -4.22 10.13
CA PHE A 150 13.92 -5.47 10.34
C PHE A 150 12.41 -5.18 10.44
N LYS A 151 11.59 -5.97 9.75
CA LYS A 151 10.13 -5.85 9.81
C LYS A 151 9.45 -7.21 9.73
N VAL A 152 8.32 -7.35 10.40
CA VAL A 152 7.40 -8.47 10.23
C VAL A 152 6.50 -8.16 9.04
N THR A 153 6.38 -9.11 8.12
CA THR A 153 5.55 -8.98 6.91
C THR A 153 4.32 -9.88 6.93
N GLY A 154 4.28 -10.89 7.81
CA GLY A 154 3.12 -11.77 7.96
C GLY A 154 3.32 -12.82 9.03
N ALA A 155 2.24 -13.54 9.37
CA ALA A 155 2.27 -14.72 10.23
C ALA A 155 0.96 -15.52 10.07
N LYS A 156 0.96 -16.76 10.55
CA LYS A 156 -0.26 -17.56 10.68
C LYS A 156 -0.90 -17.28 12.04
N ALA A 157 -2.14 -16.87 12.04
CA ALA A 157 -2.91 -16.63 13.27
C ALA A 157 -3.70 -17.87 13.72
N LYS A 158 -3.78 -18.07 15.03
CA LYS A 158 -4.64 -19.04 15.70
C LYS A 158 -5.36 -18.32 16.86
N VAL A 159 -6.63 -18.55 17.01
CA VAL A 159 -7.40 -18.08 18.19
C VAL A 159 -7.06 -18.99 19.37
N GLU A 160 -6.71 -18.40 20.50
CA GLU A 160 -6.52 -19.09 21.79
C GLU A 160 -7.66 -18.81 22.76
#